data_8aed4c65aebdb9513c00264691b3ab02
#
_entry.id   8aed4c65aebdb9513c00264691b3ab02
#
_cell.length_a   1.000
_cell.length_b   1.000
_cell.length_c   1.000
_cell.angle_alpha   90.00
_cell.angle_beta   90.00
_cell.angle_gamma   90.00
#
_symmetry.space_group_name_H-M   'P 1'
#
loop_
_entity.id
_entity.type
_entity.pdbx_description
1 polymer ?
#
loop_
_entity_poly.entity_id
_entity_poly.type
_entity_poly.pdbx_seq_one_letter_code
_entity_poly.pdbx_strand_id
1 'polypeptide(L)'
;MTGIVTAHIDINNHGQYVQQYLEFIDMQTVAEKSKLKLKKMKNLIFTFENVFYKYPNQEEFAISNLNLTINSGEKLAVVGENGAGKTTLVLLMLGMIEPTRGRVLLNGVDIREYEIDDYLKNFSTVFQDYKIFQFKIKENVNALDESSDSEDKINEAINKVGLYKKISSLKDGINTYIGQIFEEEGVHFSGGQSQRLAIARALYKNTQVVILDEPTAALDPRVEHEIYTKFDEISKGKTTLYITHRLASTQFCDKVIVLKEGAIEALGTHSELIKNNKYYSELYEMQAEFYRDGMREEE
;
A
#
# COMPACT_ATOMS: atom_id res chain seq x y z
N MET A 1 13.33 32.40 48.42
CA MET A 1 12.94 32.89 47.08
C MET A 1 13.07 31.85 45.96
N THR A 2 14.08 30.98 45.97
CA THR A 2 14.29 29.94 44.93
C THR A 2 13.11 28.96 44.76
N GLY A 3 12.47 28.52 45.85
CA GLY A 3 11.36 27.55 45.79
C GLY A 3 10.08 28.06 45.10
N ILE A 4 9.78 29.36 45.17
CA ILE A 4 8.62 29.94 44.50
C ILE A 4 8.84 30.05 42.99
N VAL A 5 10.06 30.38 42.60
CA VAL A 5 10.45 30.49 41.16
C VAL A 5 10.43 29.10 40.48
N THR A 6 10.98 28.07 41.16
CA THR A 6 10.91 26.70 40.67
C THR A 6 9.47 26.19 40.55
N ALA A 7 8.67 26.40 41.55
CA ALA A 7 7.22 26.03 41.52
C ALA A 7 6.48 26.72 40.37
N HIS A 8 6.78 27.98 40.09
CA HIS A 8 6.15 28.70 38.97
C HIS A 8 6.58 28.16 37.60
N ILE A 9 7.85 27.81 37.47
CA ILE A 9 8.38 27.16 36.22
C ILE A 9 7.73 25.80 36.01
N ASP A 10 7.62 25.00 37.08
CA ASP A 10 7.01 23.67 37.02
C ASP A 10 5.52 23.75 36.67
N ILE A 11 4.77 24.70 37.24
CA ILE A 11 3.35 24.93 36.89
C ILE A 11 3.20 25.34 35.43
N ASN A 12 4.06 26.22 34.91
CA ASN A 12 4.02 26.59 33.47
C ASN A 12 4.35 25.42 32.54
N ASN A 13 5.36 24.64 32.88
CA ASN A 13 5.73 23.47 32.07
C ASN A 13 4.59 22.43 32.10
N HIS A 14 4.04 22.13 33.26
CA HIS A 14 2.88 21.22 33.36
C HIS A 14 1.65 21.78 32.64
N GLY A 15 1.41 23.09 32.70
CA GLY A 15 0.33 23.76 31.98
C GLY A 15 0.45 23.56 30.44
N GLN A 16 1.65 23.61 29.86
CA GLN A 16 1.85 23.35 28.45
C GLN A 16 1.55 21.88 28.09
N TYR A 17 1.96 20.91 28.91
CA TYR A 17 1.61 19.51 28.69
C TYR A 17 0.10 19.25 28.80
N VAL A 18 -0.57 19.88 29.77
CA VAL A 18 -2.02 19.78 29.89
C VAL A 18 -2.71 20.41 28.68
N GLN A 19 -2.24 21.56 28.22
CA GLN A 19 -2.80 22.20 27.03
C GLN A 19 -2.63 21.32 25.78
N GLN A 20 -1.45 20.76 25.53
CA GLN A 20 -1.20 19.84 24.43
C GLN A 20 -2.08 18.58 24.52
N TYR A 21 -2.30 18.07 25.74
CA TYR A 21 -3.19 16.94 25.98
C TYR A 21 -4.66 17.27 25.69
N LEU A 22 -5.12 18.47 26.11
CA LEU A 22 -6.46 18.94 25.83
C LEU A 22 -6.64 19.20 24.31
N GLU A 23 -5.67 19.80 23.65
CA GLU A 23 -5.67 19.98 22.19
C GLU A 23 -5.71 18.63 21.46
N PHE A 24 -5.01 17.61 21.97
CA PHE A 24 -5.06 16.25 21.42
C PHE A 24 -6.43 15.59 21.62
N ILE A 25 -7.06 15.77 22.79
CA ILE A 25 -8.42 15.26 23.05
C ILE A 25 -9.46 16.02 22.23
N ASP A 26 -9.31 17.34 22.11
CA ASP A 26 -10.18 18.22 21.32
C ASP A 26 -9.89 18.14 19.81
N MET A 27 -8.81 17.47 19.39
CA MET A 27 -8.70 17.04 17.99
C MET A 27 -9.93 16.20 17.69
N GLN A 28 -10.96 16.88 17.21
CA GLN A 28 -12.13 16.21 16.67
C GLN A 28 -11.61 15.23 15.61
N THR A 29 -11.65 13.96 15.93
CA THR A 29 -11.80 12.98 14.88
C THR A 29 -12.87 13.56 13.96
N VAL A 30 -12.55 13.75 12.69
CA VAL A 30 -13.50 14.22 11.67
C VAL A 30 -14.60 13.17 11.56
N ALA A 31 -15.43 13.10 12.58
CA ALA A 31 -16.49 12.14 12.70
C ALA A 31 -17.74 12.90 13.10
N GLU A 32 -18.80 12.47 12.48
CA GLU A 32 -20.21 12.72 12.82
C GLU A 32 -20.96 13.72 11.95
N LYS A 33 -20.72 13.68 10.65
CA LYS A 33 -21.87 13.63 9.73
C LYS A 33 -22.26 12.16 9.62
N SER A 34 -23.55 11.82 9.69
CA SER A 34 -24.07 10.47 9.45
C SER A 34 -23.45 9.96 8.13
N LYS A 35 -22.39 9.18 8.26
CA LYS A 35 -21.65 8.67 7.10
C LYS A 35 -22.36 7.46 6.53
N LEU A 36 -22.28 7.29 5.23
CA LEU A 36 -22.88 6.17 4.54
C LEU A 36 -22.12 4.88 4.88
N LYS A 37 -22.84 3.85 5.31
CA LYS A 37 -22.27 2.51 5.41
C LYS A 37 -22.08 1.91 4.03
N LEU A 38 -20.87 1.50 3.72
CA LEU A 38 -20.60 0.85 2.45
C LEU A 38 -21.10 -0.61 2.50
N LYS A 39 -22.23 -0.87 1.85
CA LYS A 39 -22.69 -2.25 1.63
C LYS A 39 -21.70 -2.97 0.71
N LYS A 40 -21.48 -4.27 0.91
CA LYS A 40 -20.61 -5.09 0.08
C LYS A 40 -21.07 -5.01 -1.40
N MET A 41 -20.29 -4.29 -2.21
CA MET A 41 -20.56 -4.09 -3.64
C MET A 41 -19.66 -5.02 -4.46
N LYS A 42 -20.19 -5.53 -5.58
CA LYS A 42 -19.39 -6.39 -6.47
C LYS A 42 -18.51 -5.58 -7.44
N ASN A 43 -18.99 -4.40 -7.82
CA ASN A 43 -18.29 -3.54 -8.79
C ASN A 43 -17.92 -2.23 -8.13
N LEU A 44 -16.62 -1.98 -8.01
CA LEU A 44 -16.07 -0.77 -7.42
C LEU A 44 -15.36 0.02 -8.53
N ILE A 45 -15.97 1.15 -8.94
CA ILE A 45 -15.41 2.07 -9.94
C ILE A 45 -14.95 3.33 -9.22
N PHE A 46 -13.68 3.65 -9.34
CA PHE A 46 -13.11 4.86 -8.76
C PHE A 46 -12.96 5.94 -9.83
N THR A 47 -13.36 7.16 -9.50
CA THR A 47 -13.20 8.30 -10.39
C THR A 47 -12.52 9.44 -9.65
N PHE A 48 -11.43 9.92 -10.19
CA PHE A 48 -10.74 11.13 -9.75
C PHE A 48 -11.17 12.27 -10.65
N GLU A 49 -11.75 13.32 -10.08
CA GLU A 49 -12.25 14.49 -10.83
C GLU A 49 -11.49 15.74 -10.43
N ASN A 50 -10.67 16.23 -11.34
CA ASN A 50 -9.85 17.45 -11.18
C ASN A 50 -9.10 17.48 -9.83
N VAL A 51 -8.47 16.37 -9.46
CA VAL A 51 -7.83 16.20 -8.16
C VAL A 51 -6.49 16.91 -8.14
N PHE A 52 -6.31 17.75 -7.14
CA PHE A 52 -5.04 18.36 -6.76
C PHE A 52 -4.74 18.01 -5.31
N TYR A 53 -3.50 17.71 -5.01
CA TYR A 53 -3.07 17.51 -3.64
C TYR A 53 -1.69 18.12 -3.38
N LYS A 54 -1.57 18.78 -2.23
CA LYS A 54 -0.36 19.41 -1.74
C LYS A 54 -0.12 18.99 -0.29
N TYR A 55 1.08 18.50 0.01
CA TYR A 55 1.43 18.18 1.39
C TYR A 55 1.50 19.44 2.27
N PRO A 56 1.20 19.34 3.57
CA PRO A 56 1.43 20.45 4.49
C PRO A 56 2.87 20.95 4.39
N ASN A 57 3.04 22.28 4.41
CA ASN A 57 4.35 22.96 4.35
C ASN A 57 5.14 22.75 3.05
N GLN A 58 4.54 22.24 1.97
CA GLN A 58 5.15 22.23 0.65
C GLN A 58 4.50 23.29 -0.24
N GLU A 59 5.28 23.87 -1.16
CA GLU A 59 4.74 24.86 -2.11
C GLU A 59 4.18 24.21 -3.36
N GLU A 60 4.76 23.11 -3.79
CA GLU A 60 4.39 22.39 -5.00
C GLU A 60 3.28 21.35 -4.75
N PHE A 61 2.50 21.09 -5.78
CA PHE A 61 1.50 20.04 -5.77
C PHE A 61 2.15 18.67 -6.02
N ALA A 62 1.90 17.71 -5.14
CA ALA A 62 2.28 16.31 -5.35
C ALA A 62 1.37 15.61 -6.37
N ILE A 63 0.12 16.10 -6.53
CA ILE A 63 -0.81 15.71 -7.60
C ILE A 63 -1.42 16.97 -8.18
N SER A 64 -1.43 17.07 -9.52
CA SER A 64 -1.91 18.23 -10.27
C SER A 64 -2.91 17.81 -11.34
N ASN A 65 -4.16 18.29 -11.20
CA ASN A 65 -5.25 18.10 -12.16
C ASN A 65 -5.44 16.65 -12.61
N LEU A 66 -5.39 15.72 -11.64
CA LEU A 66 -5.57 14.30 -11.92
C LEU A 66 -7.03 14.01 -12.29
N ASN A 67 -7.23 13.46 -13.48
CA ASN A 67 -8.49 12.95 -13.97
C ASN A 67 -8.29 11.49 -14.38
N LEU A 68 -8.92 10.55 -13.68
CA LEU A 68 -8.70 9.11 -13.86
C LEU A 68 -9.96 8.34 -13.50
N THR A 69 -10.30 7.34 -14.30
CA THR A 69 -11.31 6.35 -13.94
C THR A 69 -10.66 4.96 -13.91
N ILE A 70 -10.84 4.27 -12.80
CA ILE A 70 -10.39 2.88 -12.57
C ILE A 70 -11.63 2.01 -12.55
N ASN A 71 -11.75 1.12 -13.53
CA ASN A 71 -12.91 0.24 -13.65
C ASN A 71 -12.79 -0.99 -12.73
N SER A 72 -13.94 -1.55 -12.37
CA SER A 72 -13.97 -2.77 -11.56
C SER A 72 -13.31 -3.93 -12.29
N GLY A 73 -12.42 -4.63 -11.61
CA GLY A 73 -11.69 -5.78 -12.16
C GLY A 73 -10.51 -5.42 -13.07
N GLU A 74 -10.22 -4.12 -13.25
CA GLU A 74 -9.10 -3.63 -14.07
C GLU A 74 -7.78 -3.73 -13.31
N LYS A 75 -6.74 -4.21 -13.98
CA LYS A 75 -5.37 -4.25 -13.46
C LYS A 75 -4.58 -3.07 -14.04
N LEU A 76 -4.20 -2.15 -13.18
CA LEU A 76 -3.49 -0.93 -13.54
C LEU A 76 -2.09 -0.91 -12.96
N ALA A 77 -1.08 -0.70 -13.80
CA ALA A 77 0.24 -0.31 -13.33
C ALA A 77 0.33 1.21 -13.21
N VAL A 78 0.99 1.70 -12.16
CA VAL A 78 1.35 3.10 -12.01
C VAL A 78 2.87 3.20 -12.01
N VAL A 79 3.40 3.90 -12.99
CA VAL A 79 4.84 4.07 -13.19
C VAL A 79 5.21 5.55 -13.23
N GLY A 80 6.46 5.85 -12.98
CA GLY A 80 7.02 7.20 -12.98
C GLY A 80 8.23 7.30 -12.06
N GLU A 81 8.96 8.37 -12.15
CA GLU A 81 10.13 8.65 -11.32
C GLU A 81 9.78 8.78 -9.82
N ASN A 82 10.82 8.80 -8.98
CA ASN A 82 10.64 9.07 -7.56
C ASN A 82 10.08 10.50 -7.38
N GLY A 83 9.06 10.64 -6.54
CA GLY A 83 8.37 11.92 -6.35
C GLY A 83 7.27 12.23 -7.39
N ALA A 84 7.05 11.38 -8.41
CA ALA A 84 6.01 11.61 -9.42
C ALA A 84 4.56 11.58 -8.90
N GLY A 85 4.34 11.26 -7.61
CA GLY A 85 3.00 11.24 -7.00
C GLY A 85 2.35 9.85 -6.90
N LYS A 86 3.08 8.75 -7.18
CA LYS A 86 2.53 7.38 -7.18
C LYS A 86 1.89 6.99 -5.84
N THR A 87 2.63 7.09 -4.75
CA THR A 87 2.13 6.79 -3.40
C THR A 87 1.03 7.77 -2.97
N THR A 88 1.13 9.03 -3.39
CA THR A 88 0.08 10.05 -3.13
C THR A 88 -1.24 9.68 -3.79
N LEU A 89 -1.21 9.15 -5.03
CA LEU A 89 -2.40 8.63 -5.72
C LEU A 89 -3.08 7.52 -4.91
N VAL A 90 -2.30 6.59 -4.36
CA VAL A 90 -2.82 5.52 -3.50
C VAL A 90 -3.43 6.05 -2.22
N LEU A 91 -2.75 6.97 -1.53
CA LEU A 91 -3.25 7.55 -0.29
C LEU A 91 -4.57 8.31 -0.51
N LEU A 92 -4.70 9.03 -1.63
CA LEU A 92 -5.96 9.67 -2.06
C LEU A 92 -7.05 8.63 -2.34
N MET A 93 -6.72 7.54 -3.04
CA MET A 93 -7.67 6.46 -3.32
C MET A 93 -8.15 5.75 -2.05
N LEU A 94 -7.28 5.60 -1.06
CA LEU A 94 -7.62 5.00 0.24
C LEU A 94 -8.37 5.97 1.17
N GLY A 95 -8.49 7.25 0.82
CA GLY A 95 -9.08 8.26 1.70
C GLY A 95 -8.23 8.56 2.94
N MET A 96 -6.93 8.19 2.94
CA MET A 96 -5.99 8.49 4.02
C MET A 96 -5.54 9.95 4.01
N ILE A 97 -5.65 10.60 2.86
CA ILE A 97 -5.44 12.04 2.67
C ILE A 97 -6.58 12.59 1.84
N GLU A 98 -6.97 13.83 2.12
CA GLU A 98 -8.03 14.51 1.38
C GLU A 98 -7.45 15.38 0.26
N PRO A 99 -8.06 15.40 -0.94
CA PRO A 99 -7.60 16.27 -2.01
C PRO A 99 -7.72 17.76 -1.60
N THR A 100 -6.71 18.56 -1.96
CA THR A 100 -6.74 20.03 -1.77
C THR A 100 -7.83 20.66 -2.63
N ARG A 101 -8.06 20.09 -3.83
CA ARG A 101 -9.12 20.46 -4.77
C ARG A 101 -9.58 19.22 -5.52
N GLY A 102 -10.81 19.27 -6.05
CA GLY A 102 -11.41 18.14 -6.72
C GLY A 102 -11.99 17.12 -5.75
N ARG A 103 -12.25 15.92 -6.23
CA ARG A 103 -12.85 14.84 -5.44
C ARG A 103 -12.48 13.47 -5.98
N VAL A 104 -12.51 12.49 -5.09
CA VAL A 104 -12.39 11.07 -5.42
C VAL A 104 -13.74 10.44 -5.17
N LEU A 105 -14.28 9.75 -6.16
CA LEU A 105 -15.59 9.13 -6.11
C LEU A 105 -15.46 7.60 -6.15
N LEU A 106 -16.29 6.92 -5.39
CA LEU A 106 -16.58 5.50 -5.53
C LEU A 106 -18.02 5.33 -6.03
N ASN A 107 -18.16 4.76 -7.23
CA ASN A 107 -19.46 4.59 -7.88
C ASN A 107 -20.30 5.90 -7.95
N GLY A 108 -19.63 7.04 -8.18
CA GLY A 108 -20.24 8.36 -8.27
C GLY A 108 -20.49 9.07 -6.93
N VAL A 109 -20.20 8.43 -5.79
CA VAL A 109 -20.35 9.02 -4.46
C VAL A 109 -18.95 9.41 -3.95
N ASP A 110 -18.82 10.59 -3.37
CA ASP A 110 -17.55 11.06 -2.78
C ASP A 110 -17.13 10.13 -1.65
N ILE A 111 -15.86 9.68 -1.67
CA ILE A 111 -15.35 8.72 -0.69
C ILE A 111 -15.42 9.25 0.74
N ARG A 112 -15.43 10.58 0.93
CA ARG A 112 -15.57 11.23 2.23
C ARG A 112 -16.94 11.05 2.88
N GLU A 113 -17.95 10.66 2.08
CA GLU A 113 -19.29 10.39 2.59
C GLU A 113 -19.44 9.01 3.23
N TYR A 114 -18.47 8.09 3.00
CA TYR A 114 -18.50 6.76 3.58
C TYR A 114 -17.84 6.70 4.96
N GLU A 115 -18.28 5.76 5.80
CA GLU A 115 -17.55 5.38 6.99
C GLU A 115 -16.20 4.77 6.59
N ILE A 116 -15.10 5.34 7.11
CA ILE A 116 -13.74 4.97 6.68
C ILE A 116 -13.45 3.49 6.92
N ASP A 117 -13.88 2.93 8.05
CA ASP A 117 -13.65 1.53 8.37
C ASP A 117 -14.36 0.60 7.38
N ASP A 118 -15.60 0.91 7.01
CA ASP A 118 -16.35 0.12 6.03
C ASP A 118 -15.77 0.28 4.62
N TYR A 119 -15.28 1.48 4.29
CA TYR A 119 -14.60 1.75 3.04
C TYR A 119 -13.31 0.94 2.92
N LEU A 120 -12.43 0.98 3.93
CA LEU A 120 -11.13 0.31 3.95
C LEU A 120 -11.23 -1.23 4.02
N LYS A 121 -12.36 -1.79 4.45
CA LYS A 121 -12.61 -3.25 4.37
C LYS A 121 -12.59 -3.80 2.95
N ASN A 122 -12.75 -2.96 1.93
CA ASN A 122 -12.73 -3.38 0.52
C ASN A 122 -11.32 -3.43 -0.08
N PHE A 123 -10.31 -3.00 0.66
CA PHE A 123 -8.93 -2.92 0.18
C PHE A 123 -8.00 -3.90 0.90
N SER A 124 -7.12 -4.51 0.14
CA SER A 124 -5.90 -5.15 0.64
C SER A 124 -4.71 -4.36 0.11
N THR A 125 -3.83 -3.94 1.00
CA THR A 125 -2.70 -3.10 0.65
C THR A 125 -1.38 -3.72 1.10
N VAL A 126 -0.36 -3.65 0.25
CA VAL A 126 1.04 -3.87 0.61
C VAL A 126 1.78 -2.59 0.27
N PHE A 127 2.24 -1.87 1.29
CA PHE A 127 3.06 -0.67 1.12
C PHE A 127 4.55 -1.03 1.04
N GLN A 128 5.33 -0.15 0.44
CA GLN A 128 6.79 -0.29 0.33
C GLN A 128 7.46 -0.41 1.71
N ASP A 129 6.97 0.33 2.69
CA ASP A 129 7.47 0.36 4.07
C ASP A 129 6.67 -0.55 5.01
N TYR A 130 6.23 -1.70 4.51
CA TYR A 130 5.48 -2.68 5.30
C TYR A 130 6.15 -2.99 6.64
N LYS A 131 5.34 -3.22 7.69
CA LYS A 131 5.83 -3.62 9.01
C LYS A 131 5.43 -5.05 9.32
N ILE A 132 6.41 -5.81 9.82
CA ILE A 132 6.19 -7.12 10.43
C ILE A 132 6.27 -6.93 11.93
N PHE A 133 5.22 -7.35 12.62
CA PHE A 133 5.12 -7.22 14.07
C PHE A 133 5.80 -8.41 14.75
N GLN A 134 6.37 -8.19 15.93
CA GLN A 134 7.00 -9.25 16.72
C GLN A 134 5.95 -10.11 17.46
N PHE A 135 4.90 -10.46 16.75
CA PHE A 135 3.83 -11.37 17.15
C PHE A 135 3.99 -12.72 16.47
N LYS A 136 3.05 -13.64 16.68
CA LYS A 136 3.03 -14.92 15.98
C LYS A 136 2.88 -14.73 14.47
N ILE A 137 3.37 -15.69 13.69
CA ILE A 137 3.24 -15.69 12.23
C ILE A 137 1.77 -15.57 11.82
N LYS A 138 0.88 -16.33 12.44
CA LYS A 138 -0.57 -16.27 12.17
C LYS A 138 -1.16 -14.88 12.42
N GLU A 139 -0.76 -14.23 13.51
CA GLU A 139 -1.22 -12.89 13.88
C GLU A 139 -0.73 -11.82 12.90
N ASN A 140 0.43 -12.02 12.29
CA ASN A 140 0.90 -11.18 11.20
C ASN A 140 0.10 -11.38 9.91
N VAL A 141 -0.42 -12.58 9.64
CA VAL A 141 -1.21 -12.87 8.44
C VAL A 141 -2.65 -12.41 8.59
N ASN A 142 -3.31 -12.74 9.71
CA ASN A 142 -4.72 -12.36 9.94
C ASN A 142 -4.90 -10.92 10.44
N ALA A 143 -3.78 -10.16 10.63
CA ALA A 143 -3.77 -8.78 11.12
C ALA A 143 -4.51 -8.61 12.47
N LEU A 144 -4.38 -9.59 13.36
CA LEU A 144 -5.03 -9.66 14.68
C LEU A 144 -6.58 -9.73 14.63
N ASP A 145 -7.16 -10.07 13.48
CA ASP A 145 -8.60 -10.32 13.38
C ASP A 145 -8.92 -11.74 13.87
N GLU A 146 -9.20 -11.85 15.15
CA GLU A 146 -9.57 -13.11 15.81
C GLU A 146 -10.91 -13.68 15.31
N SER A 147 -11.78 -12.83 14.73
CA SER A 147 -13.11 -13.26 14.26
C SER A 147 -13.05 -14.16 13.02
N SER A 148 -11.91 -14.18 12.33
CA SER A 148 -11.70 -14.96 11.11
C SER A 148 -10.51 -15.94 11.19
N ASP A 149 -10.16 -16.43 12.38
CA ASP A 149 -8.97 -17.27 12.63
C ASP A 149 -9.13 -18.68 12.01
N SER A 150 -9.08 -18.74 10.68
CA SER A 150 -9.06 -20.00 9.93
C SER A 150 -7.61 -20.36 9.60
N GLU A 151 -7.07 -21.34 10.29
CA GLU A 151 -5.71 -21.85 10.04
C GLU A 151 -5.54 -22.31 8.59
N ASP A 152 -6.57 -22.87 7.98
CA ASP A 152 -6.53 -23.31 6.58
C ASP A 152 -6.32 -22.10 5.64
N LYS A 153 -7.01 -20.99 5.85
CA LYS A 153 -6.84 -19.76 5.04
C LYS A 153 -5.47 -19.13 5.26
N ILE A 154 -4.97 -19.16 6.51
CA ILE A 154 -3.62 -18.69 6.83
C ILE A 154 -2.58 -19.52 6.09
N ASN A 155 -2.69 -20.86 6.17
CA ASN A 155 -1.80 -21.77 5.48
C ASN A 155 -1.88 -21.64 3.96
N GLU A 156 -3.07 -21.43 3.39
CA GLU A 156 -3.25 -21.14 1.96
C GLU A 156 -2.51 -19.85 1.55
N ALA A 157 -2.68 -18.76 2.31
CA ALA A 157 -2.00 -17.49 2.04
C ALA A 157 -0.47 -17.64 2.12
N ILE A 158 0.03 -18.32 3.16
CA ILE A 158 1.45 -18.62 3.36
C ILE A 158 2.01 -19.50 2.22
N ASN A 159 1.24 -20.47 1.75
CA ASN A 159 1.64 -21.33 0.64
C ASN A 159 1.73 -20.56 -0.68
N LYS A 160 0.77 -19.69 -0.96
CA LYS A 160 0.77 -18.83 -2.15
C LYS A 160 2.02 -17.96 -2.26
N VAL A 161 2.59 -17.52 -1.16
CA VAL A 161 3.83 -16.72 -1.13
C VAL A 161 5.11 -17.56 -0.98
N GLY A 162 5.00 -18.89 -1.00
CA GLY A 162 6.16 -19.80 -0.94
C GLY A 162 6.86 -19.86 0.42
N LEU A 163 6.16 -19.50 1.52
CA LEU A 163 6.70 -19.59 2.88
C LEU A 163 6.34 -20.89 3.62
N TYR A 164 5.44 -21.70 3.06
CA TYR A 164 4.89 -22.88 3.73
C TYR A 164 5.96 -23.86 4.21
N LYS A 165 6.92 -24.23 3.34
CA LYS A 165 7.99 -25.18 3.69
C LYS A 165 8.83 -24.71 4.89
N LYS A 166 9.17 -23.41 4.92
CA LYS A 166 9.94 -22.85 6.03
C LYS A 166 9.11 -22.84 7.32
N ILE A 167 7.87 -22.36 7.25
CA ILE A 167 7.03 -22.21 8.45
C ILE A 167 6.63 -23.57 9.02
N SER A 168 6.30 -24.55 8.17
CA SER A 168 5.96 -25.92 8.61
C SER A 168 7.14 -26.68 9.23
N SER A 169 8.39 -26.26 8.95
CA SER A 169 9.58 -26.83 9.60
C SER A 169 9.89 -26.23 10.98
N LEU A 170 9.21 -25.17 11.38
CA LEU A 170 9.33 -24.59 12.72
C LEU A 170 8.57 -25.45 13.75
N LYS A 171 9.10 -25.52 14.98
CA LYS A 171 8.52 -26.33 16.07
C LYS A 171 7.03 -26.06 16.30
N ASP A 172 6.65 -24.78 16.30
CA ASP A 172 5.26 -24.33 16.55
C ASP A 172 4.54 -23.85 15.27
N GLY A 173 5.14 -24.06 14.09
CA GLY A 173 4.56 -23.72 12.80
C GLY A 173 4.12 -22.25 12.73
N ILE A 174 2.85 -22.00 12.39
CA ILE A 174 2.26 -20.65 12.32
C ILE A 174 2.12 -19.96 13.68
N ASN A 175 2.25 -20.70 14.80
CA ASN A 175 2.20 -20.15 16.15
C ASN A 175 3.57 -19.66 16.65
N THR A 176 4.63 -19.83 15.86
CA THR A 176 5.97 -19.33 16.17
C THR A 176 5.99 -17.81 16.18
N TYR A 177 6.60 -17.20 17.19
CA TYR A 177 6.81 -15.75 17.27
C TYR A 177 7.88 -15.27 16.29
N ILE A 178 7.68 -14.08 15.75
CA ILE A 178 8.68 -13.36 14.97
C ILE A 178 9.42 -12.40 15.91
N GLY A 179 10.76 -12.47 15.92
CA GLY A 179 11.58 -11.73 16.87
C GLY A 179 11.55 -12.31 18.28
N GLN A 180 12.34 -11.72 19.17
CA GLN A 180 12.61 -12.25 20.50
C GLN A 180 12.07 -11.40 21.66
N ILE A 181 11.14 -10.46 21.38
CA ILE A 181 10.57 -9.61 22.43
C ILE A 181 9.67 -10.41 23.36
N PHE A 182 8.86 -11.32 22.81
CA PHE A 182 7.86 -12.06 23.57
C PHE A 182 8.23 -13.54 23.78
N GLU A 183 9.19 -14.07 23.00
CA GLU A 183 9.63 -15.46 23.04
C GLU A 183 11.11 -15.57 22.68
N GLU A 184 11.93 -16.17 23.57
CA GLU A 184 13.37 -16.31 23.34
C GLU A 184 13.68 -17.18 22.11
N GLU A 185 12.86 -18.20 21.83
CA GLU A 185 12.97 -19.08 20.65
C GLU A 185 12.34 -18.46 19.39
N GLY A 186 11.93 -17.19 19.42
CA GLY A 186 11.35 -16.50 18.28
C GLY A 186 12.30 -16.42 17.09
N VAL A 187 11.75 -16.51 15.88
CA VAL A 187 12.51 -16.59 14.63
C VAL A 187 12.68 -15.24 13.97
N HIS A 188 13.79 -15.06 13.25
CA HIS A 188 14.01 -13.90 12.40
C HIS A 188 13.74 -14.25 10.94
N PHE A 189 12.98 -13.40 10.26
CA PHE A 189 12.77 -13.48 8.82
C PHE A 189 13.76 -12.57 8.09
N SER A 190 14.26 -13.04 6.94
CA SER A 190 15.02 -12.17 6.03
C SER A 190 14.09 -11.10 5.44
N GLY A 191 14.64 -10.03 4.86
CA GLY A 191 13.85 -8.98 4.20
C GLY A 191 12.85 -9.54 3.18
N GLY A 192 13.31 -10.44 2.30
CA GLY A 192 12.42 -11.08 1.32
C GLY A 192 11.37 -12.02 1.93
N GLN A 193 11.66 -12.66 3.09
CA GLN A 193 10.65 -13.46 3.80
C GLN A 193 9.62 -12.57 4.49
N SER A 194 10.06 -11.47 5.08
CA SER A 194 9.19 -10.46 5.69
C SER A 194 8.26 -9.84 4.64
N GLN A 195 8.78 -9.53 3.47
CA GLN A 195 8.00 -9.01 2.35
C GLN A 195 6.94 -10.00 1.88
N ARG A 196 7.31 -11.28 1.72
CA ARG A 196 6.35 -12.34 1.38
C ARG A 196 5.28 -12.52 2.46
N LEU A 197 5.61 -12.34 3.73
CA LEU A 197 4.62 -12.40 4.80
C LEU A 197 3.64 -11.20 4.75
N ALA A 198 4.12 -9.99 4.42
CA ALA A 198 3.26 -8.84 4.18
C ALA A 198 2.29 -9.06 3.00
N ILE A 199 2.77 -9.72 1.95
CA ILE A 199 1.93 -10.15 0.82
C ILE A 199 0.90 -11.19 1.27
N ALA A 200 1.29 -12.18 2.09
CA ALA A 200 0.36 -13.19 2.63
C ALA A 200 -0.80 -12.54 3.43
N ARG A 201 -0.51 -11.46 4.19
CA ARG A 201 -1.53 -10.65 4.89
C ARG A 201 -2.57 -10.07 3.91
N ALA A 202 -2.10 -9.49 2.80
CA ALA A 202 -2.99 -8.93 1.79
C ALA A 202 -3.85 -10.01 1.10
N LEU A 203 -3.28 -11.20 0.87
CA LEU A 203 -3.98 -12.34 0.29
C LEU A 203 -5.03 -12.93 1.22
N TYR A 204 -4.71 -13.03 2.50
CA TYR A 204 -5.63 -13.52 3.52
C TYR A 204 -6.90 -12.67 3.60
N LYS A 205 -6.75 -11.34 3.56
CA LYS A 205 -7.88 -10.39 3.60
C LYS A 205 -8.85 -10.57 2.42
N ASN A 206 -8.37 -11.00 1.26
CA ASN A 206 -9.14 -11.37 0.07
C ASN A 206 -10.23 -10.37 -0.34
N THR A 207 -9.85 -9.13 -0.55
CA THR A 207 -10.74 -7.99 -0.86
C THR A 207 -11.00 -7.83 -2.36
N GLN A 208 -11.91 -6.91 -2.72
CA GLN A 208 -12.25 -6.55 -4.11
C GLN A 208 -11.19 -5.68 -4.78
N VAL A 209 -10.46 -4.90 -4.00
CA VAL A 209 -9.40 -4.00 -4.47
C VAL A 209 -8.07 -4.41 -3.83
N VAL A 210 -7.05 -4.58 -4.65
CA VAL A 210 -5.70 -4.91 -4.20
C VAL A 210 -4.76 -3.79 -4.63
N ILE A 211 -4.01 -3.24 -3.69
CA ILE A 211 -3.01 -2.21 -3.95
C ILE A 211 -1.65 -2.75 -3.53
N LEU A 212 -0.71 -2.72 -4.45
CA LEU A 212 0.64 -3.22 -4.26
C LEU A 212 1.62 -2.09 -4.60
N ASP A 213 2.25 -1.54 -3.57
CA ASP A 213 3.25 -0.47 -3.71
C ASP A 213 4.65 -1.07 -3.58
N GLU A 214 5.32 -1.25 -4.71
CA GLU A 214 6.65 -1.85 -4.85
C GLU A 214 6.81 -3.20 -4.10
N PRO A 215 5.89 -4.15 -4.28
CA PRO A 215 5.79 -5.34 -3.44
C PRO A 215 6.95 -6.32 -3.59
N THR A 216 7.91 -6.06 -4.47
CA THR A 216 9.01 -6.97 -4.79
C THR A 216 10.40 -6.31 -4.70
N ALA A 217 10.48 -5.09 -4.15
CA ALA A 217 11.72 -4.31 -4.11
C ALA A 217 12.92 -5.03 -3.43
N ALA A 218 12.67 -5.90 -2.45
CA ALA A 218 13.69 -6.66 -1.71
C ALA A 218 13.84 -8.12 -2.18
N LEU A 219 13.26 -8.49 -3.34
CA LEU A 219 13.29 -9.86 -3.85
C LEU A 219 14.26 -9.99 -5.02
N ASP A 220 14.87 -11.19 -5.13
CA ASP A 220 15.63 -11.54 -6.31
C ASP A 220 14.72 -11.73 -7.55
N PRO A 221 15.24 -11.56 -8.78
CA PRO A 221 14.44 -11.58 -9.99
C PRO A 221 13.65 -12.88 -10.22
N ARG A 222 14.15 -14.04 -9.75
CA ARG A 222 13.46 -15.33 -9.92
C ARG A 222 12.26 -15.43 -8.99
N VAL A 223 12.44 -15.09 -7.72
CA VAL A 223 11.36 -15.06 -6.73
C VAL A 223 10.32 -13.99 -7.10
N GLU A 224 10.79 -12.87 -7.61
CA GLU A 224 9.92 -11.82 -8.13
C GLU A 224 8.99 -12.34 -9.24
N HIS A 225 9.54 -12.99 -10.27
CA HIS A 225 8.75 -13.54 -11.37
C HIS A 225 7.72 -14.56 -10.88
N GLU A 226 8.08 -15.45 -9.92
CA GLU A 226 7.16 -16.40 -9.32
C GLU A 226 6.01 -15.68 -8.60
N ILE A 227 6.31 -14.59 -7.90
CA ILE A 227 5.30 -13.80 -7.19
C ILE A 227 4.39 -13.08 -8.18
N TYR A 228 4.93 -12.49 -9.25
CA TYR A 228 4.10 -11.84 -10.29
C TYR A 228 3.15 -12.84 -10.96
N THR A 229 3.62 -14.03 -11.30
CA THR A 229 2.75 -15.08 -11.86
C THR A 229 1.62 -15.43 -10.91
N LYS A 230 1.92 -15.57 -9.61
CA LYS A 230 0.91 -15.80 -8.58
C LYS A 230 0.00 -14.62 -8.36
N PHE A 231 0.51 -13.39 -8.47
CA PHE A 231 -0.33 -12.19 -8.39
C PHE A 231 -1.35 -12.12 -9.53
N ASP A 232 -1.01 -12.55 -10.72
CA ASP A 232 -1.97 -12.63 -11.83
C ASP A 232 -3.16 -13.54 -11.47
N GLU A 233 -2.88 -14.71 -10.89
CA GLU A 233 -3.91 -15.63 -10.40
C GLU A 233 -4.76 -15.02 -9.26
N ILE A 234 -4.10 -14.34 -8.30
CA ILE A 234 -4.72 -13.80 -7.09
C ILE A 234 -5.55 -12.57 -7.39
N SER A 235 -5.13 -11.76 -8.36
CA SER A 235 -5.81 -10.53 -8.80
C SER A 235 -6.95 -10.80 -9.79
N LYS A 236 -7.15 -12.05 -10.21
CA LYS A 236 -8.18 -12.40 -11.18
C LYS A 236 -9.57 -11.99 -10.72
N GLY A 237 -10.22 -11.11 -11.48
CA GLY A 237 -11.53 -10.56 -11.16
C GLY A 237 -11.55 -9.50 -10.06
N LYS A 238 -10.38 -9.01 -9.62
CA LYS A 238 -10.24 -7.91 -8.66
C LYS A 238 -9.68 -6.67 -9.34
N THR A 239 -10.07 -5.50 -8.85
CA THR A 239 -9.41 -4.26 -9.22
C THR A 239 -8.03 -4.22 -8.58
N THR A 240 -6.99 -4.08 -9.38
CA THR A 240 -5.62 -4.10 -8.87
C THR A 240 -4.87 -2.85 -9.30
N LEU A 241 -4.29 -2.15 -8.34
CA LEU A 241 -3.39 -1.02 -8.57
C LEU A 241 -1.97 -1.46 -8.21
N TYR A 242 -1.09 -1.42 -9.20
CA TYR A 242 0.27 -1.90 -9.12
C TYR A 242 1.25 -0.75 -9.27
N ILE A 243 1.85 -0.30 -8.17
CA ILE A 243 2.91 0.70 -8.24
C ILE A 243 4.23 -0.03 -8.41
N THR A 244 4.94 0.30 -9.44
CA THR A 244 6.24 -0.30 -9.73
C THR A 244 7.16 0.68 -10.42
N HIS A 245 8.42 0.60 -10.06
CA HIS A 245 9.50 1.18 -10.86
C HIS A 245 10.11 0.14 -11.81
N ARG A 246 9.68 -1.13 -11.75
CA ARG A 246 10.14 -2.21 -12.64
C ARG A 246 9.18 -2.39 -13.80
N LEU A 247 9.49 -1.77 -14.92
CA LEU A 247 8.59 -1.70 -16.08
C LEU A 247 8.33 -3.06 -16.75
N ALA A 248 9.19 -4.05 -16.55
CA ALA A 248 8.94 -5.41 -17.02
C ALA A 248 7.64 -6.01 -16.45
N SER A 249 7.23 -5.61 -15.26
CA SER A 249 5.99 -6.09 -14.62
C SER A 249 4.72 -5.47 -15.19
N THR A 250 4.81 -4.36 -15.92
CA THR A 250 3.64 -3.68 -16.51
C THR A 250 2.95 -4.50 -17.60
N GLN A 251 3.65 -5.50 -18.16
CA GLN A 251 3.10 -6.42 -19.19
C GLN A 251 1.94 -7.28 -18.65
N PHE A 252 1.85 -7.48 -17.33
CA PHE A 252 0.78 -8.23 -16.68
C PHE A 252 -0.45 -7.39 -16.36
N CYS A 253 -0.42 -6.08 -16.66
CA CYS A 253 -1.50 -5.14 -16.39
C CYS A 253 -2.29 -4.82 -17.66
N ASP A 254 -3.60 -4.55 -17.49
CA ASP A 254 -4.47 -4.16 -18.60
C ASP A 254 -4.09 -2.78 -19.15
N LYS A 255 -3.71 -1.86 -18.25
CA LYS A 255 -3.24 -0.51 -18.60
C LYS A 255 -2.11 -0.05 -17.69
N VAL A 256 -1.38 0.92 -18.17
CA VAL A 256 -0.30 1.60 -17.46
C VAL A 256 -0.61 3.10 -17.40
N ILE A 257 -0.55 3.64 -16.19
CA ILE A 257 -0.60 5.07 -15.92
C ILE A 257 0.85 5.54 -15.77
N VAL A 258 1.27 6.45 -16.61
CA VAL A 258 2.57 7.10 -16.53
C VAL A 258 2.38 8.42 -15.79
N LEU A 259 2.93 8.52 -14.59
CA LEU A 259 2.91 9.75 -13.79
C LEU A 259 4.23 10.52 -13.97
N LYS A 260 4.12 11.81 -14.19
CA LYS A 260 5.24 12.75 -14.25
C LYS A 260 4.84 14.04 -13.55
N GLU A 261 5.65 14.50 -12.61
CA GLU A 261 5.44 15.76 -11.88
C GLU A 261 3.99 15.93 -11.35
N GLY A 262 3.44 14.86 -10.79
CA GLY A 262 2.09 14.86 -10.20
C GLY A 262 0.93 14.80 -11.20
N ALA A 263 1.18 14.70 -12.49
CA ALA A 263 0.17 14.63 -13.54
C ALA A 263 0.24 13.31 -14.32
N ILE A 264 -0.87 12.92 -14.98
CA ILE A 264 -0.87 11.80 -15.92
C ILE A 264 -0.23 12.28 -17.23
N GLU A 265 0.96 11.81 -17.52
CA GLU A 265 1.66 12.01 -18.78
C GLU A 265 1.08 11.17 -19.91
N ALA A 266 0.75 9.92 -19.59
CA ALA A 266 0.14 8.98 -20.54
C ALA A 266 -0.65 7.88 -19.83
N LEU A 267 -1.64 7.34 -20.52
CA LEU A 267 -2.46 6.20 -20.12
C LEU A 267 -2.69 5.30 -21.34
N GLY A 268 -2.37 4.02 -21.23
CA GLY A 268 -2.56 3.06 -22.32
C GLY A 268 -2.03 1.69 -21.95
N THR A 269 -2.07 0.74 -22.89
CA THR A 269 -1.43 -0.56 -22.71
C THR A 269 0.08 -0.43 -22.80
N HIS A 270 0.82 -1.37 -22.20
CA HIS A 270 2.29 -1.41 -22.33
C HIS A 270 2.75 -1.29 -23.80
N SER A 271 2.13 -2.05 -24.70
CA SER A 271 2.49 -2.08 -26.12
C SER A 271 2.20 -0.76 -26.86
N GLU A 272 1.15 -0.05 -26.48
CA GLU A 272 0.82 1.28 -27.02
C GLU A 272 1.82 2.33 -26.52
N LEU A 273 2.15 2.30 -25.23
CA LEU A 273 3.05 3.27 -24.63
C LEU A 273 4.50 3.13 -25.11
N ILE A 274 4.99 1.91 -25.28
CA ILE A 274 6.33 1.68 -25.89
C ILE A 274 6.43 2.32 -27.28
N LYS A 275 5.37 2.27 -28.08
CA LYS A 275 5.37 2.81 -29.45
C LYS A 275 5.13 4.31 -29.51
N ASN A 276 4.28 4.84 -28.64
CA ASN A 276 3.69 6.16 -28.83
C ASN A 276 4.11 7.18 -27.74
N ASN A 277 4.67 6.74 -26.60
CA ASN A 277 5.12 7.62 -25.55
C ASN A 277 6.63 7.53 -25.34
N LYS A 278 7.33 8.58 -25.75
CA LYS A 278 8.79 8.66 -25.70
C LYS A 278 9.32 8.53 -24.26
N TYR A 279 8.70 9.18 -23.30
CA TYR A 279 9.13 9.13 -21.91
C TYR A 279 9.03 7.72 -21.32
N TYR A 280 7.92 7.02 -21.60
CA TYR A 280 7.76 5.64 -21.14
C TYR A 280 8.77 4.68 -21.82
N SER A 281 9.01 4.83 -23.13
CA SER A 281 9.98 3.97 -23.84
C SER A 281 11.41 4.21 -23.35
N GLU A 282 11.80 5.47 -23.10
CA GLU A 282 13.11 5.80 -22.55
C GLU A 282 13.31 5.19 -21.14
N LEU A 283 12.30 5.28 -20.27
CA LEU A 283 12.34 4.64 -18.95
C LEU A 283 12.48 3.12 -19.07
N TYR A 284 11.79 2.50 -20.02
CA TYR A 284 11.85 1.06 -20.24
C TYR A 284 13.21 0.61 -20.75
N GLU A 285 13.77 1.33 -21.74
CA GLU A 285 15.09 1.04 -22.29
C GLU A 285 16.21 1.17 -21.26
N MET A 286 16.22 2.26 -20.47
CA MET A 286 17.18 2.45 -19.38
C MET A 286 17.17 1.27 -18.40
N GLN A 287 15.99 0.78 -18.03
CA GLN A 287 15.90 -0.37 -17.14
C GLN A 287 16.36 -1.67 -17.80
N ALA A 288 16.02 -1.88 -19.06
CA ALA A 288 16.44 -3.07 -19.80
C ALA A 288 17.96 -3.14 -20.00
N GLU A 289 18.62 -2.00 -20.16
CA GLU A 289 20.09 -1.90 -20.21
C GLU A 289 20.73 -2.27 -18.89
N PHE A 290 20.23 -1.71 -17.78
CA PHE A 290 20.74 -1.99 -16.46
C PHE A 290 20.68 -3.50 -16.10
N TYR A 291 19.59 -4.18 -16.50
CA TYR A 291 19.48 -5.62 -16.30
C TYR A 291 20.41 -6.44 -17.22
N ARG A 292 20.72 -5.98 -18.43
CA ARG A 292 21.66 -6.66 -19.33
C ARG A 292 23.10 -6.54 -18.87
N ASP A 293 23.48 -5.38 -18.34
CA ASP A 293 24.85 -5.13 -17.89
C ASP A 293 25.12 -5.84 -16.56
N GLY A 294 24.17 -5.88 -15.63
CA GLY A 294 24.30 -6.65 -14.39
C GLY A 294 24.45 -8.17 -14.59
N MET A 295 23.90 -8.73 -15.70
CA MET A 295 24.11 -10.14 -16.03
C MET A 295 25.51 -10.42 -16.65
N ARG A 296 26.19 -9.40 -17.18
CA ARG A 296 27.52 -9.54 -17.78
C ARG A 296 28.65 -9.46 -16.76
N GLU A 297 28.39 -8.89 -15.60
CA GLU A 297 29.38 -8.82 -14.51
C GLU A 297 29.40 -10.07 -13.62
N GLU A 298 28.41 -10.97 -13.74
CA GLU A 298 28.34 -12.24 -13.00
C GLU A 298 28.87 -13.47 -13.81
N GLU A 299 29.30 -13.29 -15.06
CA GLU A 299 30.00 -14.29 -15.89
C GLU A 299 31.54 -14.05 -15.84
#